data_facc59873992025daeb5e53bf680478a
#
_entry.id   facc59873992025daeb5e53bf680478a
#
_cell.length_a   1.000
_cell.length_b   1.000
_cell.length_c   1.000
_cell.angle_alpha   90.00
_cell.angle_beta   90.00
_cell.angle_gamma   90.00
#
_symmetry.space_group_name_H-M   'P 1'
#
loop_
_entity.id
_entity.type
_entity.pdbx_description
1 polymer ?
#
loop_
_entity_poly.entity_id
_entity_poly.type
_entity_poly.pdbx_seq_one_letter_code
_entity_poly.pdbx_strand_id
1 'polypeptide(L)'
;MIEFTDVEKSYAEGNVALRGITMQIEDGEFAFLVGPSGSGKSTIIKLITGELKPTAGAVHVNGYSLERIRKREVPFLRRTVGVVFQDFRLIGTKTVYENVAFAMRVIGAREKEIRDRGPYALDLVGLETKAKRHPGELSGGERQRLAIARAQVNHPSTIIADEPTGNLDPALSFEIMTLLQEINNLGTTMLVVTHEKSLVEQFNKRVIAIDEGLVGSDGMDGYYHNENQ
;
A
#
# COMPACT_ATOMS: atom_id res chain seq x y z
N MET A 1 -8.31 -9.84 -2.31
CA MET A 1 -9.16 -9.20 -3.35
C MET A 1 -9.65 -7.84 -2.87
N ILE A 2 -9.59 -6.85 -3.72
CA ILE A 2 -10.15 -5.50 -3.49
C ILE A 2 -11.17 -5.25 -4.60
N GLU A 3 -12.38 -4.83 -4.24
CA GLU A 3 -13.46 -4.59 -5.20
C GLU A 3 -14.17 -3.28 -4.85
N PHE A 4 -14.37 -2.43 -5.84
CA PHE A 4 -15.14 -1.21 -5.81
C PHE A 4 -16.25 -1.33 -6.84
N THR A 5 -17.50 -1.11 -6.43
CA THR A 5 -18.68 -1.16 -7.29
C THR A 5 -19.43 0.15 -7.17
N ASP A 6 -19.39 0.96 -8.23
CA ASP A 6 -20.06 2.26 -8.34
C ASP A 6 -19.83 3.17 -7.12
N VAL A 7 -18.57 3.28 -6.70
CA VAL A 7 -18.18 3.93 -5.44
C VAL A 7 -18.10 5.43 -5.60
N GLU A 8 -18.92 6.13 -4.83
CA GLU A 8 -18.84 7.57 -4.67
C GLU A 8 -18.25 7.96 -3.32
N LYS A 9 -17.49 9.05 -3.29
CA LYS A 9 -17.04 9.67 -2.05
C LYS A 9 -17.06 11.18 -2.14
N SER A 10 -17.95 11.76 -1.32
CA SER A 10 -18.00 13.20 -1.08
C SER A 10 -17.50 13.52 0.32
N TYR A 11 -16.75 14.60 0.43
CA TYR A 11 -16.36 15.19 1.72
C TYR A 11 -17.35 16.29 2.12
N ALA A 12 -17.31 16.69 3.40
CA ALA A 12 -17.99 17.90 3.84
C ALA A 12 -17.59 19.07 2.92
N GLU A 13 -18.48 20.04 2.69
CA GLU A 13 -18.27 21.19 1.79
C GLU A 13 -18.47 20.92 0.28
N GLY A 14 -19.04 19.76 -0.07
CA GLY A 14 -19.43 19.49 -1.47
C GLY A 14 -18.29 19.04 -2.38
N ASN A 15 -17.08 18.81 -1.84
CA ASN A 15 -15.97 18.26 -2.62
C ASN A 15 -16.20 16.77 -2.90
N VAL A 16 -16.43 16.42 -4.17
CA VAL A 16 -16.60 15.04 -4.65
C VAL A 16 -15.24 14.49 -5.07
N ALA A 17 -14.73 13.54 -4.30
CA ALA A 17 -13.43 12.93 -4.57
C ALA A 17 -13.50 11.68 -5.46
N LEU A 18 -14.61 10.94 -5.40
CA LEU A 18 -14.86 9.77 -6.28
C LEU A 18 -16.30 9.86 -6.81
N ARG A 19 -16.48 9.51 -8.09
CA ARG A 19 -17.70 9.77 -8.87
C ARG A 19 -18.26 8.51 -9.54
N GLY A 20 -18.27 7.36 -8.83
CA GLY A 20 -18.73 6.09 -9.38
C GLY A 20 -17.57 5.19 -9.84
N ILE A 21 -16.57 5.01 -8.98
CA ILE A 21 -15.44 4.13 -9.25
C ILE A 21 -15.89 2.67 -9.24
N THR A 22 -15.63 1.97 -10.34
CA THR A 22 -15.76 0.50 -10.43
C THR A 22 -14.41 -0.07 -10.85
N MET A 23 -13.80 -0.89 -9.99
CA MET A 23 -12.54 -1.58 -10.25
C MET A 23 -12.42 -2.80 -9.36
N GLN A 24 -11.63 -3.78 -9.78
CA GLN A 24 -11.35 -4.99 -9.00
C GLN A 24 -9.86 -5.32 -9.10
N ILE A 25 -9.25 -5.73 -7.99
CA ILE A 25 -7.87 -6.22 -7.93
C ILE A 25 -7.94 -7.62 -7.32
N GLU A 26 -7.49 -8.62 -8.07
CA GLU A 26 -7.56 -10.01 -7.68
C GLU A 26 -6.55 -10.38 -6.57
N ASP A 27 -6.78 -11.49 -5.89
CA ASP A 27 -5.83 -12.01 -4.92
C ASP A 27 -4.51 -12.38 -5.61
N GLY A 28 -3.39 -11.92 -5.05
CA GLY A 28 -2.06 -12.11 -5.62
C GLY A 28 -1.73 -11.22 -6.81
N GLU A 29 -2.63 -10.36 -7.27
CA GLU A 29 -2.38 -9.44 -8.36
C GLU A 29 -1.43 -8.31 -7.94
N PHE A 30 -0.61 -7.84 -8.89
CA PHE A 30 0.17 -6.61 -8.78
C PHE A 30 -0.45 -5.57 -9.72
N ALA A 31 -0.96 -4.47 -9.16
CA ALA A 31 -1.53 -3.38 -9.93
C ALA A 31 -0.92 -2.03 -9.53
N PHE A 32 -0.78 -1.15 -10.51
CA PHE A 32 -0.49 0.26 -10.30
C PHE A 32 -1.78 1.07 -10.25
N LEU A 33 -1.82 2.06 -9.36
CA LEU A 33 -2.85 3.09 -9.31
C LEU A 33 -2.18 4.44 -9.62
N VAL A 34 -2.51 5.01 -10.76
CA VAL A 34 -1.88 6.22 -11.26
C VAL A 34 -2.89 7.35 -11.46
N GLY A 35 -2.40 8.56 -11.67
CA GLY A 35 -3.24 9.72 -11.95
C GLY A 35 -2.66 11.02 -11.36
N PRO A 36 -3.13 12.19 -11.77
CA PRO A 36 -2.65 13.47 -11.28
C PRO A 36 -2.92 13.68 -9.77
N SER A 37 -2.28 14.68 -9.20
CA SER A 37 -2.58 15.07 -7.81
C SER A 37 -4.04 15.49 -7.68
N GLY A 38 -4.70 15.04 -6.62
CA GLY A 38 -6.13 15.33 -6.40
C GLY A 38 -7.11 14.42 -7.15
N SER A 39 -6.67 13.48 -7.99
CA SER A 39 -7.56 12.59 -8.76
C SER A 39 -8.40 11.61 -7.92
N GLY A 40 -8.11 11.45 -6.62
CA GLY A 40 -8.85 10.55 -5.73
C GLY A 40 -8.05 9.36 -5.17
N LYS A 41 -6.78 9.15 -5.56
CA LYS A 41 -5.94 8.02 -5.14
C LYS A 41 -5.85 7.86 -3.61
N SER A 42 -5.56 8.93 -2.89
CA SER A 42 -5.50 8.90 -1.42
C SER A 42 -6.86 8.59 -0.78
N THR A 43 -7.96 8.96 -1.43
CA THR A 43 -9.31 8.59 -0.99
C THR A 43 -9.55 7.10 -1.16
N ILE A 44 -9.11 6.51 -2.26
CA ILE A 44 -9.15 5.06 -2.50
C ILE A 44 -8.37 4.32 -1.42
N ILE A 45 -7.13 4.74 -1.11
CA ILE A 45 -6.33 4.15 -0.01
C ILE A 45 -7.07 4.21 1.32
N LYS A 46 -7.65 5.36 1.67
CA LYS A 46 -8.40 5.55 2.92
C LYS A 46 -9.67 4.71 2.98
N LEU A 47 -10.33 4.47 1.87
CA LEU A 47 -11.43 3.51 1.79
C LEU A 47 -10.90 2.09 2.05
N ILE A 48 -9.89 1.61 1.33
CA ILE A 48 -9.34 0.26 1.50
C ILE A 48 -8.90 0.00 2.96
N THR A 49 -8.30 0.99 3.63
CA THR A 49 -7.84 0.87 5.02
C THR A 49 -8.95 1.05 6.07
N GLY A 50 -10.19 1.28 5.63
CA GLY A 50 -11.33 1.55 6.52
C GLY A 50 -11.17 2.82 7.35
N GLU A 51 -10.38 3.79 6.89
CA GLU A 51 -10.31 5.14 7.48
C GLU A 51 -11.53 5.96 7.08
N LEU A 52 -12.02 5.77 5.86
CA LEU A 52 -13.24 6.36 5.33
C LEU A 52 -14.25 5.28 4.97
N LYS A 53 -15.52 5.68 4.89
CA LYS A 53 -16.61 4.89 4.30
C LYS A 53 -17.02 5.54 2.98
N PRO A 54 -17.47 4.76 1.99
CA PRO A 54 -18.07 5.31 0.78
C PRO A 54 -19.34 6.11 1.12
N THR A 55 -19.66 7.10 0.28
CA THR A 55 -20.92 7.87 0.36
C THR A 55 -22.04 7.10 -0.35
N ALA A 56 -21.72 6.44 -1.46
CA ALA A 56 -22.58 5.52 -2.21
C ALA A 56 -21.73 4.39 -2.80
N GLY A 57 -22.37 3.34 -3.32
CA GLY A 57 -21.71 2.16 -3.85
C GLY A 57 -21.21 1.20 -2.77
N ALA A 58 -20.44 0.20 -3.18
CA ALA A 58 -19.92 -0.84 -2.29
C ALA A 58 -18.40 -1.00 -2.43
N VAL A 59 -17.72 -1.21 -1.30
CA VAL A 59 -16.27 -1.49 -1.26
C VAL A 59 -16.05 -2.78 -0.46
N HIS A 60 -15.44 -3.77 -1.10
CA HIS A 60 -15.04 -5.02 -0.46
C HIS A 60 -13.51 -5.13 -0.44
N VAL A 61 -12.96 -5.47 0.72
CA VAL A 61 -11.50 -5.65 0.90
C VAL A 61 -11.25 -6.87 1.76
N ASN A 62 -10.58 -7.88 1.20
CA ASN A 62 -10.21 -9.10 1.90
C ASN A 62 -11.38 -9.73 2.69
N GLY A 63 -12.58 -9.75 2.09
CA GLY A 63 -13.79 -10.30 2.70
C GLY A 63 -14.56 -9.35 3.63
N TYR A 64 -14.10 -8.11 3.81
CA TYR A 64 -14.82 -7.08 4.59
C TYR A 64 -15.60 -6.13 3.68
N SER A 65 -16.86 -5.87 4.02
CA SER A 65 -17.77 -4.94 3.34
C SER A 65 -17.69 -3.57 4.07
N LEU A 66 -17.07 -2.57 3.44
CA LEU A 66 -16.70 -1.31 4.12
C LEU A 66 -17.91 -0.42 4.44
N GLU A 67 -18.96 -0.47 3.64
CA GLU A 67 -20.21 0.23 3.90
C GLU A 67 -20.91 -0.29 5.18
N ARG A 68 -20.72 -1.59 5.49
CA ARG A 68 -21.34 -2.28 6.65
C ARG A 68 -20.41 -2.46 7.83
N ILE A 69 -19.10 -2.31 7.64
CA ILE A 69 -18.10 -2.57 8.68
C ILE A 69 -18.37 -1.75 9.93
N ARG A 70 -18.35 -2.39 11.08
CA ARG A 70 -18.49 -1.74 12.39
C ARG A 70 -17.13 -1.25 12.86
N LYS A 71 -17.09 -0.18 13.68
CA LYS A 71 -15.83 0.38 14.22
C LYS A 71 -14.93 -0.68 14.87
N ARG A 72 -15.53 -1.67 15.57
CA ARG A 72 -14.80 -2.78 16.23
C ARG A 72 -14.18 -3.79 15.26
N GLU A 73 -14.61 -3.82 13.99
CA GLU A 73 -14.13 -4.74 12.96
C GLU A 73 -12.99 -4.12 12.13
N VAL A 74 -12.88 -2.80 12.09
CA VAL A 74 -11.81 -2.08 11.37
C VAL A 74 -10.40 -2.53 11.78
N PRO A 75 -10.07 -2.79 13.08
CA PRO A 75 -8.76 -3.32 13.43
C PRO A 75 -8.47 -4.70 12.81
N PHE A 76 -9.48 -5.54 12.60
CA PHE A 76 -9.30 -6.85 11.95
C PHE A 76 -9.08 -6.71 10.44
N LEU A 77 -9.84 -5.83 9.76
CA LEU A 77 -9.54 -5.46 8.38
C LEU A 77 -8.09 -4.98 8.24
N ARG A 78 -7.64 -4.05 9.08
CA ARG A 78 -6.28 -3.49 9.03
C ARG A 78 -5.17 -4.51 9.27
N ARG A 79 -5.45 -5.64 9.92
CA ARG A 79 -4.50 -6.76 10.04
C ARG A 79 -4.26 -7.48 8.71
N THR A 80 -5.22 -7.39 7.79
CA THR A 80 -5.12 -7.99 6.44
C THR A 80 -4.49 -7.07 5.41
N VAL A 81 -4.22 -5.80 5.78
CA VAL A 81 -3.69 -4.77 4.88
C VAL A 81 -2.41 -4.18 5.46
N GLY A 82 -1.29 -4.37 4.79
CA GLY A 82 -0.06 -3.64 5.05
C GLY A 82 -0.04 -2.32 4.30
N VAL A 83 0.49 -1.25 4.90
CA VAL A 83 0.63 0.04 4.21
C VAL A 83 2.06 0.52 4.32
N VAL A 84 2.65 0.83 3.16
CA VAL A 84 3.95 1.50 3.02
C VAL A 84 3.66 2.94 2.61
N PHE A 85 4.11 3.91 3.41
CA PHE A 85 3.86 5.33 3.19
C PHE A 85 5.08 6.02 2.59
N GLN A 86 4.87 7.07 1.81
CA GLN A 86 5.92 7.91 1.22
C GLN A 86 6.86 8.52 2.29
N ASP A 87 6.32 8.91 3.45
CA ASP A 87 7.06 9.49 4.58
C ASP A 87 7.58 8.44 5.58
N PHE A 88 7.57 7.15 5.18
CA PHE A 88 7.99 5.96 5.94
C PHE A 88 7.19 5.72 7.24
N ARG A 89 6.76 6.74 7.95
CA ARG A 89 6.09 6.71 9.26
C ARG A 89 6.77 5.80 10.29
N LEU A 90 8.08 5.82 10.31
CA LEU A 90 8.89 5.06 11.27
C LEU A 90 8.84 5.70 12.65
N ILE A 91 8.90 4.85 13.69
CA ILE A 91 8.96 5.30 15.07
C ILE A 91 10.43 5.60 15.39
N GLY A 92 10.81 6.89 15.36
CA GLY A 92 12.20 7.33 15.49
C GLY A 92 12.88 6.96 16.82
N THR A 93 12.10 6.80 17.90
CA THR A 93 12.57 6.39 19.23
C THR A 93 12.77 4.89 19.40
N LYS A 94 12.45 4.09 18.38
CA LYS A 94 12.58 2.64 18.34
C LYS A 94 13.66 2.22 17.37
N THR A 95 14.37 1.14 17.69
CA THR A 95 15.33 0.53 16.78
C THR A 95 14.63 -0.06 15.54
N VAL A 96 15.42 -0.44 14.55
CA VAL A 96 14.97 -1.15 13.34
C VAL A 96 14.16 -2.39 13.73
N TYR A 97 14.69 -3.24 14.60
CA TYR A 97 13.97 -4.42 15.08
C TYR A 97 12.69 -4.06 15.84
N GLU A 98 12.74 -3.06 16.71
CA GLU A 98 11.57 -2.65 17.49
C GLU A 98 10.45 -2.04 16.65
N ASN A 99 10.75 -1.40 15.50
CA ASN A 99 9.76 -0.95 14.55
C ASN A 99 8.95 -2.13 13.96
N VAL A 100 9.62 -3.21 13.58
CA VAL A 100 8.99 -4.43 13.09
C VAL A 100 8.22 -5.15 14.21
N ALA A 101 8.87 -5.35 15.36
CA ALA A 101 8.26 -5.97 16.54
C ALA A 101 7.01 -5.23 17.03
N PHE A 102 7.00 -3.91 16.92
CA PHE A 102 5.84 -3.08 17.28
C PHE A 102 4.60 -3.43 16.45
N ALA A 103 4.74 -3.59 15.12
CA ALA A 103 3.64 -3.98 14.26
C ALA A 103 3.03 -5.34 14.66
N MET A 104 3.88 -6.28 15.10
CA MET A 104 3.43 -7.58 15.59
C MET A 104 2.72 -7.46 16.95
N ARG A 105 3.26 -6.66 17.88
CA ARG A 105 2.63 -6.45 19.20
C ARG A 105 1.27 -5.83 19.11
N VAL A 106 1.06 -4.89 18.17
CA VAL A 106 -0.24 -4.22 17.95
C VAL A 106 -1.35 -5.21 17.59
N ILE A 107 -1.02 -6.30 16.90
CA ILE A 107 -2.00 -7.35 16.57
C ILE A 107 -2.12 -8.44 17.65
N GLY A 108 -1.34 -8.35 18.73
CA GLY A 108 -1.34 -9.29 19.84
C GLY A 108 -0.47 -10.53 19.63
N ALA A 109 0.54 -10.48 18.77
CA ALA A 109 1.50 -11.57 18.58
C ALA A 109 2.27 -11.87 19.87
N ARG A 110 2.53 -13.16 20.14
CA ARG A 110 3.30 -13.59 21.30
C ARG A 110 4.78 -13.25 21.14
N GLU A 111 5.49 -13.01 22.23
CA GLU A 111 6.92 -12.69 22.20
C GLU A 111 7.78 -13.77 21.51
N LYS A 112 7.37 -15.03 21.54
CA LYS A 112 8.02 -16.10 20.78
C LYS A 112 7.89 -15.86 19.27
N GLU A 113 6.69 -15.58 18.79
CA GLU A 113 6.43 -15.30 17.37
C GLU A 113 7.21 -14.07 16.90
N ILE A 114 7.31 -13.03 17.74
CA ILE A 114 8.08 -11.81 17.44
C ILE A 114 9.57 -12.13 17.29
N ARG A 115 10.13 -12.96 18.19
CA ARG A 115 11.54 -13.38 18.13
C ARG A 115 11.86 -14.23 16.90
N ASP A 116 10.90 -15.02 16.42
CA ASP A 116 11.08 -15.89 15.29
C ASP A 116 10.90 -15.10 13.95
N ARG A 117 9.84 -14.30 13.84
CA ARG A 117 9.45 -13.63 12.59
C ARG A 117 10.10 -12.26 12.40
N GLY A 118 10.41 -11.55 13.48
CA GLY A 118 11.03 -10.22 13.40
C GLY A 118 12.37 -10.22 12.66
N PRO A 119 13.34 -11.09 13.01
CA PRO A 119 14.60 -11.22 12.28
C PRO A 119 14.40 -11.64 10.83
N TYR A 120 13.51 -12.60 10.56
CA TYR A 120 13.18 -13.03 9.20
C TYR A 120 12.64 -11.87 8.32
N ALA A 121 11.76 -11.03 8.88
CA ALA A 121 11.26 -9.87 8.14
C ALA A 121 12.36 -8.84 7.84
N LEU A 122 13.39 -8.72 8.70
CA LEU A 122 14.54 -7.86 8.45
C LEU A 122 15.50 -8.47 7.44
N ASP A 123 15.70 -9.78 7.46
CA ASP A 123 16.50 -10.52 6.49
C ASP A 123 15.93 -10.37 5.07
N LEU A 124 14.60 -10.52 4.93
CA LEU A 124 13.89 -10.34 3.65
C LEU A 124 14.18 -8.98 2.97
N VAL A 125 14.45 -7.96 3.75
CA VAL A 125 14.73 -6.59 3.24
C VAL A 125 16.22 -6.22 3.37
N GLY A 126 17.09 -7.13 3.78
CA GLY A 126 18.54 -6.90 3.93
C GLY A 126 18.92 -5.94 5.07
N LEU A 127 18.18 -5.94 6.17
CA LEU A 127 18.41 -5.06 7.33
C LEU A 127 18.77 -5.82 8.62
N GLU A 128 19.02 -7.12 8.58
CA GLU A 128 19.32 -7.95 9.75
C GLU A 128 20.55 -7.44 10.53
N THR A 129 21.60 -6.99 9.82
CA THR A 129 22.83 -6.46 10.44
C THR A 129 22.61 -5.09 11.11
N LYS A 130 21.51 -4.40 10.77
CA LYS A 130 21.14 -3.06 11.26
C LYS A 130 20.02 -3.09 12.31
N ALA A 131 19.63 -4.28 12.81
CA ALA A 131 18.52 -4.48 13.73
C ALA A 131 18.55 -3.57 14.98
N LYS A 132 19.75 -3.21 15.46
CA LYS A 132 19.97 -2.36 16.65
C LYS A 132 20.08 -0.86 16.34
N ARG A 133 20.12 -0.46 15.07
CA ARG A 133 20.18 0.94 14.66
C ARG A 133 18.83 1.61 14.84
N HIS A 134 18.83 2.93 14.89
CA HIS A 134 17.63 3.76 14.87
C HIS A 134 17.34 4.25 13.43
N PRO A 135 16.08 4.59 13.09
CA PRO A 135 15.72 5.09 11.75
C PRO A 135 16.54 6.32 11.30
N GLY A 136 16.95 7.19 12.22
CA GLY A 136 17.79 8.34 11.91
C GLY A 136 19.20 8.00 11.45
N GLU A 137 19.67 6.77 11.68
CA GLU A 137 20.99 6.27 11.28
C GLU A 137 20.95 5.53 9.91
N LEU A 138 19.76 5.43 9.30
CA LEU A 138 19.53 4.74 8.04
C LEU A 138 19.50 5.70 6.86
N SER A 139 19.95 5.23 5.69
CA SER A 139 19.72 5.90 4.41
C SER A 139 18.23 5.96 4.04
N GLY A 140 17.87 6.73 3.02
CA GLY A 140 16.49 6.80 2.51
C GLY A 140 15.96 5.43 2.08
N GLY A 141 16.73 4.70 1.27
CA GLY A 141 16.36 3.36 0.82
C GLY A 141 16.25 2.35 1.96
N GLU A 142 17.13 2.43 2.97
CA GLU A 142 17.03 1.56 4.16
C GLU A 142 15.80 1.87 5.01
N ARG A 143 15.43 3.13 5.15
CA ARG A 143 14.16 3.51 5.80
C ARG A 143 12.96 2.96 5.05
N GLN A 144 12.97 3.00 3.71
CA GLN A 144 11.92 2.42 2.90
C GLN A 144 11.85 0.89 3.06
N ARG A 145 13.00 0.20 3.01
CA ARG A 145 13.06 -1.25 3.28
C ARG A 145 12.51 -1.60 4.67
N LEU A 146 12.81 -0.79 5.69
CA LEU A 146 12.25 -0.97 7.03
C LEU A 146 10.73 -0.76 7.06
N ALA A 147 10.20 0.23 6.34
CA ALA A 147 8.76 0.44 6.21
C ALA A 147 8.07 -0.77 5.54
N ILE A 148 8.69 -1.36 4.52
CA ILE A 148 8.22 -2.58 3.84
C ILE A 148 8.26 -3.77 4.79
N ALA A 149 9.37 -4.01 5.52
CA ALA A 149 9.46 -5.07 6.51
C ALA A 149 8.36 -4.98 7.57
N ARG A 150 8.09 -3.77 8.06
CA ARG A 150 7.02 -3.51 9.03
C ARG A 150 5.63 -3.78 8.45
N ALA A 151 5.39 -3.45 7.20
CA ALA A 151 4.12 -3.72 6.52
C ALA A 151 3.91 -5.22 6.29
N GLN A 152 4.98 -5.95 5.94
CA GLN A 152 4.95 -7.36 5.56
C GLN A 152 4.99 -8.33 6.76
N VAL A 153 5.54 -7.94 7.91
CA VAL A 153 5.82 -8.87 9.03
C VAL A 153 4.59 -9.64 9.54
N ASN A 154 3.40 -9.11 9.38
CA ASN A 154 2.15 -9.75 9.77
C ASN A 154 1.53 -10.62 8.66
N HIS A 155 2.22 -10.84 7.53
CA HIS A 155 1.74 -11.56 6.35
C HIS A 155 0.34 -11.08 5.91
N PRO A 156 0.19 -9.78 5.60
CA PRO A 156 -1.09 -9.27 5.16
C PRO A 156 -1.46 -9.88 3.80
N SER A 157 -2.76 -10.04 3.53
CA SER A 157 -3.24 -10.49 2.21
C SER A 157 -2.99 -9.44 1.14
N THR A 158 -2.92 -8.17 1.53
CA THR A 158 -2.73 -7.04 0.62
C THR A 158 -1.70 -6.07 1.18
N ILE A 159 -0.83 -5.55 0.32
CA ILE A 159 0.02 -4.39 0.62
C ILE A 159 -0.34 -3.24 -0.31
N ILE A 160 -0.52 -2.06 0.26
CA ILE A 160 -0.64 -0.79 -0.45
C ILE A 160 0.66 -0.03 -0.26
N ALA A 161 1.32 0.32 -1.35
CA ALA A 161 2.52 1.15 -1.33
C ALA A 161 2.18 2.53 -1.93
N ASP A 162 2.11 3.55 -1.08
CA ASP A 162 1.76 4.92 -1.45
C ASP A 162 3.04 5.70 -1.73
N GLU A 163 3.32 5.98 -3.00
CA GLU A 163 4.53 6.65 -3.51
C GLU A 163 5.83 6.05 -2.91
N PRO A 164 6.06 4.72 -3.03
CA PRO A 164 7.13 4.06 -2.29
C PRO A 164 8.55 4.48 -2.72
N THR A 165 8.68 5.19 -3.83
CA THR A 165 9.94 5.61 -4.46
C THR A 165 10.12 7.13 -4.50
N GLY A 166 9.12 7.92 -4.11
CA GLY A 166 9.06 9.36 -4.32
C GLY A 166 10.19 10.21 -3.70
N ASN A 167 11.03 9.62 -2.84
CA ASN A 167 12.18 10.31 -2.20
C ASN A 167 13.50 9.57 -2.45
N LEU A 168 13.57 8.72 -3.48
CA LEU A 168 14.72 7.87 -3.78
C LEU A 168 15.29 8.19 -5.16
N ASP A 169 16.57 7.90 -5.37
CA ASP A 169 17.16 7.95 -6.69
C ASP A 169 16.64 6.78 -7.58
N PRO A 170 16.81 6.86 -8.91
CA PRO A 170 16.26 5.86 -9.82
C PRO A 170 16.75 4.43 -9.56
N ALA A 171 18.02 4.25 -9.14
CA ALA A 171 18.56 2.92 -8.88
C ALA A 171 17.92 2.30 -7.63
N LEU A 172 17.80 3.06 -6.54
CA LEU A 172 17.12 2.62 -5.33
C LEU A 172 15.61 2.42 -5.58
N SER A 173 14.99 3.26 -6.41
CA SER A 173 13.58 3.11 -6.81
C SER A 173 13.34 1.75 -7.46
N PHE A 174 14.20 1.36 -8.39
CA PHE A 174 14.15 0.05 -9.03
C PHE A 174 14.31 -1.10 -8.02
N GLU A 175 15.27 -0.99 -7.09
CA GLU A 175 15.47 -2.00 -6.04
C GLU A 175 14.25 -2.14 -5.13
N ILE A 176 13.63 -1.05 -4.72
CA ILE A 176 12.42 -1.05 -3.89
C ILE A 176 11.25 -1.70 -4.64
N MET A 177 11.06 -1.37 -5.91
CA MET A 177 10.01 -1.97 -6.73
C MET A 177 10.25 -3.47 -6.96
N THR A 178 11.49 -3.89 -7.17
CA THR A 178 11.88 -5.30 -7.26
C THR A 178 11.54 -6.06 -5.98
N LEU A 179 11.86 -5.49 -4.81
CA LEU A 179 11.51 -6.06 -3.51
C LEU A 179 9.98 -6.21 -3.34
N LEU A 180 9.19 -5.20 -3.75
CA LEU A 180 7.72 -5.29 -3.72
C LEU A 180 7.21 -6.39 -4.66
N GLN A 181 7.82 -6.57 -5.83
CA GLN A 181 7.49 -7.65 -6.75
C GLN A 181 7.84 -9.03 -6.18
N GLU A 182 8.98 -9.17 -5.50
CA GLU A 182 9.36 -10.42 -4.82
C GLU A 182 8.33 -10.79 -3.74
N ILE A 183 7.88 -9.81 -2.94
CA ILE A 183 6.82 -10.01 -1.95
C ILE A 183 5.49 -10.41 -2.63
N ASN A 184 5.16 -9.78 -3.76
CA ASN A 184 3.96 -10.16 -4.54
C ASN A 184 4.06 -11.59 -5.06
N ASN A 185 5.21 -12.02 -5.54
CA ASN A 185 5.44 -13.39 -6.04
C ASN A 185 5.23 -14.47 -4.94
N LEU A 186 5.27 -14.08 -3.67
CA LEU A 186 4.92 -14.95 -2.53
C LEU A 186 3.39 -15.02 -2.29
N GLY A 187 2.58 -14.39 -3.13
CA GLY A 187 1.12 -14.44 -3.10
C GLY A 187 0.43 -13.23 -2.45
N THR A 188 1.18 -12.22 -2.00
CA THR A 188 0.59 -10.98 -1.44
C THR A 188 0.05 -10.11 -2.57
N THR A 189 -1.21 -9.70 -2.50
CA THR A 189 -1.80 -8.70 -3.43
C THR A 189 -1.09 -7.35 -3.25
N MET A 190 -0.69 -6.72 -4.36
CA MET A 190 0.08 -5.48 -4.32
C MET A 190 -0.63 -4.36 -5.07
N LEU A 191 -0.89 -3.24 -4.41
CA LEU A 191 -1.37 -2.00 -5.02
C LEU A 191 -0.32 -0.91 -4.82
N VAL A 192 0.34 -0.52 -5.89
CA VAL A 192 1.36 0.54 -5.88
C VAL A 192 0.76 1.82 -6.45
N VAL A 193 0.70 2.85 -5.62
CA VAL A 193 0.29 4.18 -6.04
C VAL A 193 1.52 4.97 -6.41
N THR A 194 1.61 5.45 -7.65
CA THR A 194 2.76 6.22 -8.12
C THR A 194 2.39 7.14 -9.27
N HIS A 195 3.19 8.15 -9.50
CA HIS A 195 3.16 9.00 -10.68
C HIS A 195 4.41 8.83 -11.57
N GLU A 196 5.32 7.92 -11.19
CA GLU A 196 6.54 7.64 -11.94
C GLU A 196 6.29 6.73 -13.15
N LYS A 197 6.04 7.33 -14.32
CA LYS A 197 5.73 6.63 -15.58
C LYS A 197 6.81 5.59 -15.95
N SER A 198 8.09 5.95 -15.79
CA SER A 198 9.22 5.07 -16.13
C SER A 198 9.23 3.76 -15.35
N LEU A 199 8.86 3.79 -14.06
CA LEU A 199 8.76 2.57 -13.24
C LEU A 199 7.56 1.72 -13.66
N VAL A 200 6.42 2.35 -13.94
CA VAL A 200 5.22 1.64 -14.40
C VAL A 200 5.50 0.88 -15.70
N GLU A 201 6.14 1.54 -16.69
CA GLU A 201 6.54 0.93 -17.96
C GLU A 201 7.53 -0.22 -17.77
N GLN A 202 8.53 -0.04 -16.89
CA GLN A 202 9.59 -1.01 -16.67
C GLN A 202 9.07 -2.30 -16.01
N PHE A 203 8.12 -2.20 -15.08
CA PHE A 203 7.56 -3.36 -14.37
C PHE A 203 6.42 -4.03 -15.14
N ASN A 204 5.84 -3.39 -16.14
CA ASN A 204 4.83 -3.94 -17.06
C ASN A 204 3.73 -4.73 -16.32
N LYS A 205 3.06 -4.08 -15.37
CA LYS A 205 1.92 -4.61 -14.61
C LYS A 205 0.65 -3.87 -15.01
N ARG A 206 -0.51 -4.39 -14.61
CA ARG A 206 -1.79 -3.71 -14.79
C ARG A 206 -1.77 -2.31 -14.20
N VAL A 207 -2.32 -1.35 -14.93
CA VAL A 207 -2.39 0.06 -14.56
C VAL A 207 -3.84 0.50 -14.52
N ILE A 208 -4.26 1.01 -13.38
CA ILE A 208 -5.55 1.64 -13.16
C ILE A 208 -5.31 3.15 -13.08
N ALA A 209 -5.75 3.90 -14.09
CA ALA A 209 -5.59 5.34 -14.11
C ALA A 209 -6.85 6.01 -13.58
N ILE A 210 -6.67 6.89 -12.59
CA ILE A 210 -7.76 7.67 -11.99
C ILE A 210 -7.60 9.13 -12.42
N ASP A 211 -8.66 9.68 -12.95
CA ASP A 211 -8.73 11.09 -13.31
C ASP A 211 -10.06 11.69 -12.84
N GLU A 212 -10.02 12.87 -12.20
CA GLU A 212 -11.19 13.59 -11.65
C GLU A 212 -12.20 12.71 -10.88
N GLY A 213 -11.70 11.69 -10.18
CA GLY A 213 -12.54 10.77 -9.39
C GLY A 213 -13.23 9.68 -10.20
N LEU A 214 -12.80 9.43 -11.43
CA LEU A 214 -13.28 8.36 -12.32
C LEU A 214 -12.12 7.44 -12.71
N VAL A 215 -12.43 6.20 -13.12
CA VAL A 215 -11.47 5.32 -13.80
C VAL A 215 -11.39 5.77 -15.26
N GLY A 216 -10.25 6.34 -15.65
CA GLY A 216 -10.00 6.77 -17.03
C GLY A 216 -9.56 5.61 -17.92
N SER A 217 -8.72 4.70 -17.38
CA SER A 217 -8.30 3.48 -18.07
C SER A 217 -7.94 2.40 -17.06
N ASP A 218 -8.04 1.14 -17.49
CA ASP A 218 -7.73 -0.04 -16.68
C ASP A 218 -7.23 -1.17 -17.60
N GLY A 219 -5.96 -1.53 -17.49
CA GLY A 219 -5.34 -2.56 -18.30
C GLY A 219 -3.82 -2.54 -18.28
N MET A 220 -3.18 -3.38 -19.07
CA MET A 220 -1.72 -3.44 -19.18
C MET A 220 -1.12 -2.17 -19.81
N ASP A 221 -1.90 -1.48 -20.65
CA ASP A 221 -1.50 -0.25 -21.39
C ASP A 221 -2.14 1.02 -20.80
N GLY A 222 -2.61 0.96 -19.56
CA GLY A 222 -3.47 2.00 -18.95
C GLY A 222 -2.89 3.43 -18.90
N TYR A 223 -1.57 3.59 -19.11
CA TYR A 223 -0.92 4.91 -19.13
C TYR A 223 -1.06 5.64 -20.48
N TYR A 224 -1.32 4.90 -21.58
CA TYR A 224 -1.17 5.45 -22.95
C TYR A 224 -2.41 6.12 -23.52
N HIS A 225 -3.58 5.99 -22.90
CA HIS A 225 -4.83 6.48 -23.48
C HIS A 225 -5.15 7.96 -23.22
N ASN A 226 -4.46 8.61 -22.27
CA ASN A 226 -4.77 10.01 -21.89
C ASN A 226 -3.85 11.10 -22.51
N GLU A 227 -2.84 10.74 -23.33
CA GLU A 227 -1.96 11.74 -23.96
C GLU A 227 -2.45 12.23 -25.36
N ASN A 228 -3.61 11.77 -25.87
CA ASN A 228 -4.14 12.11 -27.20
C ASN A 228 -5.51 12.81 -27.17
N GLN A 229 -5.79 13.65 -26.16
CA GLN A 229 -6.93 14.59 -26.26
C GLN A 229 -6.50 16.01 -25.90
#